data_c6abd0f563f0be9df2ea0bd712299821
#
_entry.id   c6abd0f563f0be9df2ea0bd712299821
#
_cell.length_a   1.000
_cell.length_b   1.000
_cell.length_c   1.000
_cell.angle_alpha   90.00
_cell.angle_beta   90.00
_cell.angle_gamma   90.00
#
_symmetry.space_group_name_H-M   'P 1'
#
loop_
_entity.id
_entity.type
_entity.pdbx_description
1 polymer ?
#
loop_
_entity_poly.entity_id
_entity_poly.type
_entity_poly.pdbx_seq_one_letter_code
_entity_poly.pdbx_strand_id
1 'polypeptide(L)' 'MSFAAHHHKNSTKQEVLQVALLRIYDVGQEPPALVSQQQFPVTSDAIVIADELAKRKPERLYKVFDADMNVVYAR' A
#
# COMPACT_ATOMS: atom_id res chain seq x y z
N MET A 1 -9.46 3.66 33.72
CA MET A 1 -9.51 3.51 33.34
C MET A 1 -9.58 3.17 32.78
N SER A 2 -9.52 3.39 32.52
CA SER A 2 -9.51 3.09 31.75
C SER A 2 -9.53 3.04 31.09
N PHE A 3 -9.59 3.17 30.73
CA PHE A 3 -9.65 3.02 29.90
C PHE A 3 -9.49 2.83 29.32
N ALA A 4 -9.38 2.85 29.12
CA ALA A 4 -9.27 2.55 28.34
C ALA A 4 -9.20 2.35 27.87
N ALA A 5 -9.22 2.49 27.88
CA ALA A 5 -9.18 2.18 27.24
C ALA A 5 -9.18 2.07 26.73
N HIS A 6 -9.34 2.38 26.59
CA HIS A 6 -9.48 2.09 25.94
C HIS A 6 -9.39 1.93 25.29
N HIS A 7 -9.30 2.21 25.10
CA HIS A 7 -9.38 1.83 24.43
C HIS A 7 -9.30 1.57 23.84
N HIS A 8 -9.16 1.82 23.66
CA HIS A 8 -9.17 1.37 22.99
C HIS A 8 -9.20 1.12 22.37
N LYS A 9 -9.14 1.22 22.30
CA LYS A 9 -9.22 0.93 21.58
C LYS A 9 -9.26 0.86 20.99
N ASN A 10 -9.19 1.26 20.69
CA ASN A 10 -9.19 1.11 19.91
C ASN A 10 -9.09 1.09 19.34
N SER A 11 -8.94 1.20 19.23
CA SER A 11 -8.75 1.06 18.47
C SER A 11 -8.66 0.92 18.05
N THR A 12 -8.63 1.17 17.86
CA THR A 12 -8.47 0.95 17.22
C THR A 12 -8.43 0.65 16.81
N LYS A 13 -8.20 0.60 16.51
CA LYS A 13 -8.27 0.26 15.90
C LYS A 13 -8.53 0.03 15.15
N GLN A 14 -8.61 -0.12 14.88
CA GLN A 14 -9.16 -0.29 14.11
C GLN A 14 -9.10 0.24 12.92
N GLU A 15 -9.23 1.00 12.68
CA GLU A 15 -9.21 1.77 11.57
C GLU A 15 -8.13 1.46 10.66
N VAL A 16 -7.18 0.97 11.10
CA VAL A 16 -6.08 0.51 10.31
C VAL A 16 -6.38 -0.70 9.50
N LEU A 17 -7.58 -1.18 9.58
CA LEU A 17 -7.97 -2.38 8.90
C LEU A 17 -7.98 -2.24 7.39
N GLN A 18 -8.00 -1.02 6.89
CA GLN A 18 -8.13 -0.77 5.46
C GLN A 18 -6.82 -0.33 4.83
N VAL A 19 -5.73 -0.84 5.31
CA VAL A 19 -4.43 -0.46 4.79
C VAL A 19 -4.23 -1.00 3.38
N ALA A 20 -3.93 -0.11 2.45
CA ALA A 20 -3.51 -0.49 1.12
C ALA A 20 -1.99 -0.41 1.06
N LEU A 21 -1.39 -1.21 0.20
CA LEU A 21 0.05 -1.31 0.09
C LEU A 21 0.48 -1.08 -1.34
N LEU A 22 1.36 -0.10 -1.54
CA LEU A 22 1.97 0.13 -2.84
C LEU A 22 3.37 -0.44 -2.82
N ARG A 23 3.68 -1.34 -3.75
CA ARG A 23 5.01 -1.90 -3.93
C ARG A 23 5.54 -1.52 -5.29
N ILE A 24 6.78 -1.09 -5.33
CA ILE A 24 7.45 -0.68 -6.55
C ILE A 24 8.67 -1.59 -6.74
N TYR A 25 8.78 -2.16 -7.93
CA TYR A 25 9.84 -3.12 -8.22
C TYR A 25 10.72 -2.61 -9.36
N ASP A 26 12.00 -2.93 -9.26
CA ASP A 26 12.95 -2.73 -10.35
C ASP A 26 12.94 -4.00 -11.19
N VAL A 27 12.53 -3.90 -12.44
CA VAL A 27 12.40 -5.07 -13.30
C VAL A 27 13.66 -5.35 -14.11
N GLY A 28 14.72 -4.57 -13.88
CA GLY A 28 16.00 -4.85 -14.50
C GLY A 28 16.70 -6.05 -13.91
N GLN A 29 16.13 -6.69 -12.89
CA GLN A 29 16.68 -7.84 -12.23
C GLN A 29 15.73 -9.02 -12.31
N GLU A 30 16.26 -10.21 -12.16
CA GLU A 30 15.51 -11.46 -12.22
C GLU A 30 15.73 -12.24 -10.94
N PRO A 31 14.77 -12.37 -10.03
CA PRO A 31 13.42 -11.76 -10.11
C PRO A 31 13.45 -10.27 -9.84
N PRO A 32 12.37 -9.56 -10.14
CA PRO A 32 12.30 -8.12 -9.87
C PRO A 32 12.56 -7.82 -8.40
N ALA A 33 13.32 -6.78 -8.14
CA ALA A 33 13.70 -6.39 -6.79
C ALA A 33 12.77 -5.34 -6.26
N LEU A 34 12.29 -5.53 -5.02
CA LEU A 34 11.47 -4.53 -4.34
C LEU A 34 12.34 -3.33 -3.98
N VAL A 35 12.00 -2.16 -4.52
CA VAL A 35 12.78 -0.95 -4.25
C VAL A 35 12.05 0.01 -3.32
N SER A 36 10.74 -0.10 -3.19
CA SER A 36 9.98 0.80 -2.33
C SER A 36 8.66 0.18 -1.93
N GLN A 37 8.21 0.49 -0.73
CA GLN A 37 6.94 0.02 -0.22
C GLN A 37 6.33 1.13 0.63
N GLN A 38 5.04 1.38 0.44
CA GLN A 38 4.37 2.48 1.12
C GLN A 38 2.94 2.07 1.45
N GLN A 39 2.50 2.40 2.66
CA GLN A 39 1.15 2.10 3.10
C GLN A 39 0.24 3.31 2.95
N PHE A 40 -1.02 3.05 2.62
CA PHE A 40 -2.04 4.09 2.47
C PHE A 40 -3.29 3.66 3.21
N PRO A 41 -4.01 4.57 3.83
CA PRO A 41 -5.27 4.21 4.49
C PRO A 41 -6.39 3.92 3.50
N VAL A 42 -6.30 4.42 2.27
CA VAL A 42 -7.34 4.28 1.25
C VAL A 42 -6.73 3.72 -0.02
N THR A 43 -7.34 2.65 -0.54
CA THR A 43 -6.84 1.99 -1.74
C THR A 43 -6.80 2.93 -2.95
N SER A 44 -7.84 3.76 -3.11
CA SER A 44 -7.88 4.66 -4.26
C SER A 44 -6.73 5.67 -4.24
N ASP A 45 -6.31 6.12 -3.06
CA ASP A 45 -5.17 7.02 -2.95
C ASP A 45 -3.88 6.33 -3.39
N ALA A 46 -3.72 5.07 -3.00
CA ALA A 46 -2.55 4.30 -3.40
C ALA A 46 -2.49 4.15 -4.92
N ILE A 47 -3.65 3.92 -5.55
CA ILE A 47 -3.71 3.76 -7.00
C ILE A 47 -3.36 5.07 -7.70
N VAL A 48 -3.86 6.20 -7.21
CA VAL A 48 -3.53 7.51 -7.78
C VAL A 48 -2.03 7.76 -7.73
N ILE A 49 -1.41 7.48 -6.59
CA ILE A 49 0.03 7.68 -6.44
C ILE A 49 0.80 6.72 -7.35
N ALA A 50 0.38 5.45 -7.41
CA ALA A 50 1.04 4.48 -8.28
C ALA A 50 0.97 4.93 -9.73
N ASP A 51 -0.18 5.43 -10.17
CA ASP A 51 -0.35 5.88 -11.55
C ASP A 51 0.55 7.08 -11.86
N GLU A 52 0.64 8.03 -10.92
CA GLU A 52 1.51 9.19 -11.11
C GLU A 52 2.97 8.78 -11.19
N LEU A 53 3.40 7.89 -10.32
CA LEU A 53 4.78 7.42 -10.34
C LEU A 53 5.09 6.63 -11.60
N ALA A 54 4.13 5.83 -12.06
CA ALA A 54 4.31 5.06 -13.28
C ALA A 54 4.49 5.95 -14.50
N LYS A 55 3.84 7.10 -14.52
CA LYS A 55 4.02 8.06 -15.61
C LYS A 55 5.43 8.65 -15.60
N ARG A 56 6.02 8.80 -14.42
CA ARG A 56 7.36 9.38 -14.30
C ARG A 56 8.45 8.37 -14.53
N LYS A 57 8.24 7.12 -14.11
CA LYS A 57 9.21 6.04 -14.28
C LYS A 57 8.51 4.79 -14.79
N PRO A 58 8.16 4.76 -16.06
CA PRO A 58 7.40 3.64 -16.62
C PRO A 58 8.20 2.34 -16.70
N GLU A 59 9.52 2.41 -16.49
CA GLU A 59 10.34 1.22 -16.55
C GLU A 59 10.25 0.35 -15.29
N ARG A 60 9.58 0.83 -14.26
CA ARG A 60 9.39 0.06 -13.03
C ARG A 60 8.02 -0.61 -13.02
N LEU A 61 7.87 -1.57 -12.12
CA LEU A 61 6.59 -2.27 -11.94
C LEU A 61 5.94 -1.75 -10.66
N TYR A 62 4.67 -1.36 -10.75
CA TYR A 62 3.93 -0.79 -9.64
C TYR A 62 2.73 -1.69 -9.35
N LYS A 63 2.60 -2.13 -8.10
CA LYS A 63 1.48 -2.96 -7.68
C LYS A 63 0.84 -2.37 -6.42
N VAL A 64 -0.48 -2.32 -6.42
CA VAL A 64 -1.24 -1.90 -5.23
C VAL A 64 -2.03 -3.11 -4.74
N PHE A 65 -1.93 -3.36 -3.45
CA PHE A 65 -2.61 -4.46 -2.78
C PHE A 65 -3.64 -3.91 -1.83
N ASP A 66 -4.75 -4.61 -1.68
CA ASP A 66 -5.74 -4.25 -0.67
C ASP A 66 -5.37 -4.88 0.68
N ALA A 67 -6.24 -4.73 1.67
CA ALA A 67 -5.96 -5.24 3.02
C ALA A 67 -5.81 -6.75 3.06
N ASP A 68 -6.39 -7.45 2.10
CA ASP A 68 -6.29 -8.90 2.00
C ASP A 68 -5.16 -9.36 1.10
N MET A 69 -4.30 -8.43 0.71
CA MET A 69 -3.15 -8.69 -0.16
C MET A 69 -3.53 -9.15 -1.56
N ASN A 70 -4.71 -8.74 -2.02
CA ASN A 70 -5.10 -8.95 -3.41
C ASN A 70 -4.58 -7.79 -4.24
N VAL A 71 -4.05 -8.09 -5.42
CA VAL A 71 -3.61 -7.04 -6.33
C VAL A 71 -4.84 -6.37 -6.92
N VAL A 72 -4.99 -5.07 -6.66
CA VAL A 72 -6.12 -4.31 -7.19
C VAL A 72 -5.70 -3.34 -8.28
N TYR A 73 -4.41 -3.20 -8.51
CA TYR A 73 -3.86 -2.35 -9.55
C TYR A 73 -2.44 -2.81 -9.86
N ALA A 74 -2.09 -2.89 -11.13
CA ALA A 74 -0.73 -3.23 -11.55
C ALA A 74 -0.40 -2.48 -12.84
N ARG A 75 0.86 -1.97 -12.89
CA ARG A 75 1.23 -1.22 -14.07
C ARG A 75 2.70 -1.28 -14.42
#